data_a6b420d3f9fb9627d100c91e52ec2503
#
_entry.id   a6b420d3f9fb9627d100c91e52ec2503
#
_cell.length_a   1.000
_cell.length_b   1.000
_cell.length_c   1.000
_cell.angle_alpha   90.00
_cell.angle_beta   90.00
_cell.angle_gamma   90.00
#
_symmetry.space_group_name_H-M   'P 1'
#
loop_
_entity.id
_entity.type
_entity.pdbx_description
1 polymer ?
#
loop_
_entity_poly.entity_id
_entity_poly.type
_entity_poly.pdbx_seq_one_letter_code
_entity_poly.pdbx_strand_id
1 'polypeptide(L)'
;MSKKVVSTTTAPKALGPYSQAILNDNTLYISGQIGIDPETDEFAGATTAEQAHQIFDNIDNILHEAEFSRNDIVKAALFFDDIADFALVNDIYAQYFDTTSVEEFPARSAVQVADLPKNAKLEIEITAMK
;
A
#
# COMPACT_ATOMS: atom_id res chain seq x y z
N MET A 1 8.09 -17.05 18.86
CA MET A 1 7.69 -15.89 18.09
C MET A 1 8.89 -15.36 17.32
N SER A 2 8.69 -14.90 16.15
CA SER A 2 9.77 -14.44 15.32
C SER A 2 9.30 -13.34 14.38
N LYS A 3 10.21 -12.42 14.16
CA LYS A 3 10.04 -11.35 13.19
C LYS A 3 10.72 -11.80 11.90
N LYS A 4 10.00 -11.73 10.79
CA LYS A 4 10.47 -12.20 9.50
C LYS A 4 10.33 -11.09 8.47
N VAL A 5 11.40 -10.86 7.70
CA VAL A 5 11.35 -9.90 6.59
C VAL A 5 10.60 -10.54 5.42
N VAL A 6 9.67 -9.78 4.84
CA VAL A 6 8.99 -10.15 3.61
C VAL A 6 9.48 -9.22 2.52
N SER A 7 9.93 -9.80 1.42
CA SER A 7 10.54 -9.06 0.31
C SER A 7 10.17 -9.71 -1.01
N THR A 8 9.84 -8.91 -2.01
CA THR A 8 9.51 -9.39 -3.34
C THR A 8 10.07 -8.45 -4.41
N THR A 9 10.41 -9.00 -5.58
CA THR A 9 10.87 -8.21 -6.71
C THR A 9 9.70 -7.58 -7.49
N THR A 10 8.46 -7.96 -7.17
CA THR A 10 7.26 -7.43 -7.83
C THR A 10 6.67 -6.23 -7.09
N ALA A 11 7.43 -5.64 -6.19
CA ALA A 11 7.14 -4.36 -5.56
C ALA A 11 8.44 -3.56 -5.48
N PRO A 12 8.37 -2.24 -5.30
CA PRO A 12 9.59 -1.41 -5.24
C PRO A 12 10.52 -1.84 -4.11
N LYS A 13 11.82 -1.86 -4.40
CA LYS A 13 12.84 -2.23 -3.42
C LYS A 13 12.84 -1.25 -2.25
N ALA A 14 13.15 -1.75 -1.07
CA ALA A 14 13.46 -0.89 0.07
C ALA A 14 14.85 -0.28 -0.16
N LEU A 15 14.87 1.01 -0.43
CA LEU A 15 16.12 1.76 -0.70
C LEU A 15 16.58 2.54 0.53
N GLY A 16 16.78 1.86 1.63
CA GLY A 16 17.17 2.51 2.87
C GLY A 16 17.03 1.58 4.06
N PRO A 17 17.12 2.11 5.28
CA PRO A 17 17.09 1.27 6.48
C PRO A 17 15.68 0.86 6.87
N TYR A 18 14.98 0.15 5.98
CA TYR A 18 13.64 -0.38 6.24
C TYR A 18 13.40 -1.62 5.39
N SER A 19 12.38 -2.39 5.73
CA SER A 19 11.95 -3.57 4.98
C SER A 19 10.67 -3.25 4.22
N GLN A 20 10.41 -3.92 3.11
CA GLN A 20 9.13 -3.80 2.40
C GLN A 20 7.99 -4.17 3.34
N ALA A 21 8.14 -5.26 4.06
CA ALA A 21 7.16 -5.68 5.05
C ALA A 21 7.81 -6.56 6.12
N ILE A 22 7.17 -6.62 7.27
CA ILE A 22 7.58 -7.46 8.38
C ILE A 22 6.38 -8.32 8.78
N LEU A 23 6.62 -9.62 8.86
CA LEU A 23 5.67 -10.57 9.41
C LEU A 23 6.08 -10.89 10.84
N ASN A 24 5.19 -10.66 11.79
CA ASN A 24 5.43 -11.00 13.19
C ASN A 24 4.22 -11.80 13.68
N ASP A 25 4.45 -13.08 13.92
CA ASP A 25 3.38 -14.03 14.24
C ASP A 25 2.30 -14.01 13.13
N ASN A 26 1.11 -13.56 13.42
CA ASN A 26 0.00 -13.51 12.46
C ASN A 26 -0.24 -12.12 11.87
N THR A 27 0.64 -11.16 12.14
CA THR A 27 0.47 -9.77 11.72
C THR A 27 1.52 -9.37 10.69
N LEU A 28 1.06 -8.82 9.58
CA LEU A 28 1.92 -8.32 8.51
C LEU A 28 1.86 -6.79 8.50
N TYR A 29 3.02 -6.16 8.61
CA TYR A 29 3.16 -4.71 8.54
C TYR A 29 3.81 -4.37 7.21
N ILE A 30 3.11 -3.68 6.34
CA ILE A 30 3.64 -3.26 5.04
C ILE A 30 4.05 -1.79 5.14
N SER A 31 5.30 -1.50 4.83
CA SER A 31 5.82 -0.13 4.79
C SER A 31 5.06 0.71 3.77
N GLY A 32 4.99 2.01 4.00
CA GLY A 32 4.32 2.93 3.09
C GLY A 32 4.73 2.71 1.65
N GLN A 33 3.75 2.53 0.77
CA GLN A 33 3.96 2.31 -0.66
C GLN A 33 3.58 3.57 -1.42
N ILE A 34 4.46 3.98 -2.33
CA ILE A 34 4.16 5.03 -3.31
C ILE A 34 4.06 4.38 -4.68
N GLY A 35 3.51 5.09 -5.66
CA GLY A 35 3.14 4.50 -6.95
C GLY A 35 4.30 4.26 -7.91
N ILE A 36 5.38 3.67 -7.44
CA ILE A 36 6.54 3.30 -8.25
C ILE A 36 6.28 1.93 -8.88
N ASP A 37 6.49 1.85 -10.19
CA ASP A 37 6.45 0.59 -10.92
C ASP A 37 7.79 -0.13 -10.71
N PRO A 38 7.79 -1.33 -10.14
CA PRO A 38 9.05 -2.04 -9.87
C PRO A 38 9.82 -2.44 -11.12
N GLU A 39 9.18 -2.49 -12.29
CA GLU A 39 9.86 -2.83 -13.55
C GLU A 39 10.64 -1.65 -14.10
N THR A 40 10.17 -0.43 -13.93
CA THR A 40 10.82 0.78 -14.47
C THR A 40 11.55 1.58 -13.41
N ASP A 41 11.24 1.35 -12.13
CA ASP A 41 11.76 2.09 -11.00
C ASP A 41 11.35 3.57 -11.01
N GLU A 42 10.25 3.87 -11.71
CA GLU A 42 9.67 5.21 -11.83
C GLU A 42 8.19 5.16 -11.48
N PHE A 43 7.58 6.32 -11.21
CA PHE A 43 6.13 6.39 -11.01
C PHE A 43 5.41 5.84 -12.25
N ALA A 44 4.34 5.10 -12.01
CA ALA A 44 3.49 4.55 -13.07
C ALA A 44 2.81 5.64 -13.88
N GLY A 45 2.73 6.84 -13.34
CA GLY A 45 2.17 7.99 -14.02
C GLY A 45 2.25 9.23 -13.16
N ALA A 46 1.87 10.37 -13.73
CA ALA A 46 1.94 11.66 -13.06
C ALA A 46 0.68 11.96 -12.23
N THR A 47 -0.43 11.26 -12.49
CA THR A 47 -1.69 11.55 -11.82
C THR A 47 -1.84 10.73 -10.53
N THR A 48 -2.64 11.25 -9.63
CA THR A 48 -2.95 10.56 -8.37
C THR A 48 -3.63 9.21 -8.64
N ALA A 49 -4.53 9.15 -9.62
CA ALA A 49 -5.23 7.91 -9.97
C ALA A 49 -4.25 6.83 -10.44
N GLU A 50 -3.33 7.18 -11.34
CA GLU A 50 -2.32 6.25 -11.84
C GLU A 50 -1.44 5.73 -10.71
N GLN A 51 -1.02 6.64 -9.83
CA GLN A 51 -0.20 6.26 -8.69
C GLN A 51 -0.96 5.39 -7.70
N ALA A 52 -2.25 5.68 -7.46
CA ALA A 52 -3.08 4.88 -6.57
C ALA A 52 -3.21 3.43 -7.07
N HIS A 53 -3.47 3.24 -8.35
CA HIS A 53 -3.56 1.89 -8.93
C HIS A 53 -2.26 1.12 -8.77
N GLN A 54 -1.13 1.78 -9.02
CA GLN A 54 0.17 1.12 -8.86
C GLN A 54 0.46 0.77 -7.39
N ILE A 55 0.07 1.65 -6.46
CA ILE A 55 0.22 1.36 -5.02
C ILE A 55 -0.52 0.07 -4.66
N PHE A 56 -1.76 -0.09 -5.12
CA PHE A 56 -2.53 -1.29 -4.80
C PHE A 56 -1.95 -2.55 -5.44
N ASP A 57 -1.39 -2.43 -6.64
CA ASP A 57 -0.67 -3.56 -7.26
C ASP A 57 0.55 -3.94 -6.42
N ASN A 58 1.31 -2.97 -5.97
CA ASN A 58 2.47 -3.21 -5.12
C ASN A 58 2.07 -3.88 -3.79
N ILE A 59 0.99 -3.40 -3.19
CA ILE A 59 0.46 -3.98 -1.95
C ILE A 59 0.03 -5.43 -2.17
N ASP A 60 -0.71 -5.71 -3.26
CA ASP A 60 -1.13 -7.07 -3.59
C ASP A 60 0.07 -8.01 -3.73
N ASN A 61 1.14 -7.55 -4.38
CA ASN A 61 2.32 -8.37 -4.58
C ASN A 61 3.05 -8.68 -3.28
N ILE A 62 3.07 -7.72 -2.35
CA ILE A 62 3.65 -7.96 -1.02
C ILE A 62 2.77 -8.90 -0.19
N LEU A 63 1.45 -8.69 -0.22
CA LEU A 63 0.51 -9.59 0.44
C LEU A 63 0.71 -11.03 -0.07
N HIS A 64 0.76 -11.19 -1.39
CA HIS A 64 0.92 -12.49 -2.03
C HIS A 64 2.23 -13.17 -1.59
N GLU A 65 3.31 -12.43 -1.55
CA GLU A 65 4.61 -12.95 -1.10
C GLU A 65 4.53 -13.48 0.34
N ALA A 66 3.74 -12.84 1.19
CA ALA A 66 3.56 -13.22 2.58
C ALA A 66 2.44 -14.27 2.76
N GLU A 67 1.79 -14.68 1.66
CA GLU A 67 0.64 -15.61 1.68
C GLU A 67 -0.57 -15.05 2.43
N PHE A 68 -0.75 -13.74 2.30
CA PHE A 68 -1.91 -13.01 2.80
C PHE A 68 -2.80 -12.59 1.63
N SER A 69 -4.04 -12.20 1.92
CA SER A 69 -4.98 -11.69 0.93
C SER A 69 -5.52 -10.32 1.35
N ARG A 70 -6.23 -9.66 0.43
CA ARG A 70 -6.87 -8.36 0.73
C ARG A 70 -7.84 -8.47 1.90
N ASN A 71 -8.50 -9.62 2.07
CA ASN A 71 -9.44 -9.84 3.17
C ASN A 71 -8.75 -9.83 4.54
N ASP A 72 -7.43 -10.01 4.57
CA ASP A 72 -6.66 -9.99 5.81
C ASP A 72 -6.30 -8.57 6.23
N ILE A 73 -6.49 -7.57 5.37
CA ILE A 73 -6.16 -6.19 5.69
C ILE A 73 -7.11 -5.66 6.77
N VAL A 74 -6.55 -5.21 7.88
CA VAL A 74 -7.33 -4.70 9.00
C VAL A 74 -7.20 -3.19 9.18
N LYS A 75 -6.15 -2.59 8.62
CA LYS A 75 -5.94 -1.15 8.75
C LYS A 75 -5.18 -0.60 7.56
N ALA A 76 -5.60 0.58 7.09
CA ALA A 76 -4.92 1.34 6.06
C ALA A 76 -4.71 2.77 6.53
N ALA A 77 -3.55 3.33 6.26
CA ALA A 77 -3.27 4.75 6.48
C ALA A 77 -2.92 5.36 5.14
N LEU A 78 -3.66 6.39 4.74
CA LEU A 78 -3.49 7.08 3.46
C LEU A 78 -2.92 8.48 3.71
N PHE A 79 -1.84 8.78 3.02
CA PHE A 79 -1.14 10.06 3.13
C PHE A 79 -1.19 10.76 1.77
N PHE A 80 -1.81 11.94 1.74
CA PHE A 80 -2.07 12.68 0.50
C PHE A 80 -1.14 13.88 0.37
N ASP A 81 -0.67 14.11 -0.85
CA ASP A 81 -0.03 15.36 -1.19
C ASP A 81 -1.08 16.50 -1.18
N ASP A 82 -2.28 16.20 -1.68
CA ASP A 82 -3.41 17.13 -1.70
C ASP A 82 -4.68 16.40 -1.32
N ILE A 83 -5.31 16.78 -0.22
CA ILE A 83 -6.51 16.13 0.28
C ILE A 83 -7.71 16.33 -0.66
N ALA A 84 -7.62 17.27 -1.61
CA ALA A 84 -8.65 17.44 -2.64
C ALA A 84 -8.80 16.19 -3.51
N ASP A 85 -7.78 15.32 -3.57
CA ASP A 85 -7.82 14.05 -4.29
C ASP A 85 -8.52 12.94 -3.52
N PHE A 86 -9.04 13.22 -2.32
CA PHE A 86 -9.63 12.20 -1.47
C PHE A 86 -10.78 11.45 -2.16
N ALA A 87 -11.72 12.18 -2.77
CA ALA A 87 -12.89 11.53 -3.40
C ALA A 87 -12.48 10.57 -4.51
N LEU A 88 -11.52 10.97 -5.34
CA LEU A 88 -10.98 10.15 -6.42
C LEU A 88 -10.34 8.87 -5.87
N VAL A 89 -9.47 9.02 -4.87
CA VAL A 89 -8.77 7.88 -4.27
C VAL A 89 -9.75 6.99 -3.52
N ASN A 90 -10.75 7.58 -2.88
CA ASN A 90 -11.76 6.83 -2.16
C ASN A 90 -12.53 5.86 -3.07
N ASP A 91 -12.83 6.28 -4.30
CA ASP A 91 -13.48 5.42 -5.28
C ASP A 91 -12.58 4.25 -5.68
N ILE A 92 -11.30 4.52 -5.91
CA ILE A 92 -10.31 3.47 -6.25
C ILE A 92 -10.16 2.50 -5.08
N TYR A 93 -10.08 3.03 -3.88
CA TYR A 93 -9.99 2.26 -2.63
C TYR A 93 -11.21 1.33 -2.47
N ALA A 94 -12.41 1.85 -2.68
CA ALA A 94 -13.62 1.07 -2.59
C ALA A 94 -13.63 -0.08 -3.59
N GLN A 95 -13.24 0.20 -4.84
CA GLN A 95 -13.16 -0.83 -5.88
C GLN A 95 -12.13 -1.90 -5.56
N TYR A 96 -11.00 -1.51 -5.00
CA TYR A 96 -9.95 -2.44 -4.62
C TYR A 96 -10.48 -3.52 -3.66
N PHE A 97 -11.29 -3.15 -2.69
CA PHE A 97 -11.87 -4.09 -1.74
C PHE A 97 -13.11 -4.80 -2.29
N ASP A 98 -13.88 -4.15 -3.17
CA ASP A 98 -15.10 -4.74 -3.74
C ASP A 98 -14.82 -5.87 -4.73
N THR A 99 -13.64 -5.89 -5.35
CA THR A 99 -13.29 -6.92 -6.35
C THR A 99 -12.92 -8.26 -5.71
N THR A 100 -12.97 -8.36 -4.39
CA THR A 100 -12.68 -9.57 -3.64
C THR A 100 -13.86 -9.91 -2.75
N SER A 101 -13.81 -11.07 -2.12
CA SER A 101 -14.83 -11.46 -1.15
C SER A 101 -14.54 -10.85 0.23
N VAL A 102 -14.13 -9.59 0.25
CA VAL A 102 -13.86 -8.87 1.50
C VAL A 102 -15.19 -8.61 2.20
N GLU A 103 -15.30 -9.09 3.43
CA GLU A 103 -16.53 -8.96 4.20
C GLU A 103 -16.72 -7.54 4.74
N GLU A 104 -15.63 -6.89 5.11
CA GLU A 104 -15.67 -5.58 5.73
C GLU A 104 -14.49 -4.73 5.27
N PHE A 105 -14.70 -3.42 5.15
CA PHE A 105 -13.60 -2.50 4.90
C PHE A 105 -12.71 -2.44 6.13
N PRO A 106 -11.38 -2.29 5.95
CA PRO A 106 -10.48 -2.11 7.09
C PRO A 106 -10.71 -0.76 7.78
N ALA A 107 -10.21 -0.64 9.01
CA ALA A 107 -10.12 0.66 9.66
C ALA A 107 -9.17 1.54 8.84
N ARG A 108 -9.41 2.86 8.81
CA ARG A 108 -8.63 3.75 7.94
C ARG A 108 -8.49 5.16 8.53
N SER A 109 -7.33 5.76 8.25
CA SER A 109 -7.12 7.20 8.41
C SER A 109 -6.63 7.76 7.07
N ALA A 110 -7.01 8.99 6.77
CA ALA A 110 -6.61 9.68 5.54
C ALA A 110 -6.30 11.14 5.89
N VAL A 111 -5.07 11.56 5.60
CA VAL A 111 -4.59 12.90 5.96
C VAL A 111 -3.77 13.50 4.83
N GLN A 112 -3.73 14.84 4.76
CA GLN A 112 -2.79 15.53 3.92
C GLN A 112 -1.50 15.72 4.72
N VAL A 113 -0.36 15.53 4.08
CA VAL A 113 0.95 15.70 4.71
C VAL A 113 1.73 16.83 4.03
N ALA A 114 2.77 17.31 4.69
CA ALA A 114 3.58 18.41 4.15
C ALA A 114 4.31 18.01 2.88
N ASP A 115 4.90 16.81 2.88
CA ASP A 115 5.65 16.27 1.74
C ASP A 115 5.60 14.75 1.75
N LEU A 116 5.73 14.16 0.56
CA LEU A 116 5.87 12.71 0.40
C LEU A 116 7.18 12.40 -0.32
N PRO A 117 7.75 11.21 -0.12
CA PRO A 117 8.99 10.82 -0.79
C PRO A 117 8.85 10.95 -2.31
N LYS A 118 9.90 11.46 -2.95
CA LYS A 118 10.01 11.61 -4.41
C LYS A 118 8.84 12.40 -5.02
N ASN A 119 8.24 13.29 -4.25
CA ASN A 119 7.08 14.07 -4.69
C ASN A 119 5.88 13.20 -5.10
N ALA A 120 5.67 12.08 -4.42
CA ALA A 120 4.53 11.23 -4.65
C ALA A 120 3.23 11.97 -4.38
N LYS A 121 2.16 11.58 -5.07
CA LYS A 121 0.82 12.14 -4.85
C LYS A 121 0.09 11.45 -3.71
N LEU A 122 0.49 10.21 -3.42
CA LEU A 122 -0.20 9.36 -2.45
C LEU A 122 0.78 8.33 -1.90
N GLU A 123 0.61 8.02 -0.62
CA GLU A 123 1.32 6.92 0.03
C GLU A 123 0.32 6.15 0.87
N ILE A 124 0.40 4.82 0.87
CA ILE A 124 -0.49 3.96 1.65
C ILE A 124 0.31 2.96 2.46
N GLU A 125 -0.01 2.88 3.74
CA GLU A 125 0.57 1.94 4.69
C GLU A 125 -0.50 0.95 5.12
N ILE A 126 -0.15 -0.34 5.19
CA ILE A 126 -1.13 -1.41 5.43
C ILE A 126 -0.69 -2.25 6.62
N THR A 127 -1.68 -2.66 7.42
CA THR A 127 -1.52 -3.71 8.43
C THR A 127 -2.52 -4.82 8.11
N ALA A 128 -2.07 -6.06 8.07
CA ALA A 128 -2.90 -7.23 7.81
C ALA A 128 -2.72 -8.26 8.92
N MET A 129 -3.78 -9.01 9.20
CA MET A 129 -3.77 -10.07 10.22
C MET A 129 -4.57 -11.27 9.74
N LYS A 130 -4.13 -12.47 10.15
CA LYS A 130 -4.90 -13.67 9.91
C LYS A 130 -4.72 -14.75 10.97
#